data_c1ea4161f4eb4c77ea37c70173f7da74
#
_entry.id   c1ea4161f4eb4c77ea37c70173f7da74
#
_cell.length_a   1.000
_cell.length_b   1.000
_cell.length_c   1.000
_cell.angle_alpha   90.00
_cell.angle_beta   90.00
_cell.angle_gamma   90.00
#
_symmetry.space_group_name_H-M   'P 1'
#
loop_
_entity.id
_entity.type
_entity.pdbx_description
1 polymer ?
#
loop_
_entity_poly.entity_id
_entity_poly.type
_entity_poly.pdbx_seq_one_letter_code
_entity_poly.pdbx_strand_id
1 'polypeptide(L)'
;MNIELDMHTHTLASGHAYSTLQEMARAGAEKGLKLLGITEHTSGIPGTCDPIYFRNLHVVPRRMYGIDLMLGAEINILDSKGTLDADEALMKKLDIRIAGIHLLCYEHGTVEENTHGMIQAI
;
A
#
# COMPACT_ATOMS: atom_id res chain seq x y z
N MET A 1 8.39 10.28 22.73
CA MET A 1 7.57 10.49 21.53
C MET A 1 6.59 9.34 21.45
N ASN A 2 5.29 9.61 21.32
CA ASN A 2 4.28 8.56 21.17
C ASN A 2 3.91 8.46 19.69
N ILE A 3 4.02 7.27 19.11
CA ILE A 3 3.57 7.00 17.74
C ILE A 3 2.10 6.58 17.84
N GLU A 4 1.21 7.33 17.21
CA GLU A 4 -0.23 7.07 17.28
C GLU A 4 -0.80 6.50 15.97
N LEU A 5 -0.03 6.54 14.89
CA LEU A 5 -0.43 5.99 13.59
C LEU A 5 0.77 5.39 12.86
N ASP A 6 0.50 4.35 12.06
CA ASP A 6 1.41 3.78 11.07
C ASP A 6 0.61 3.59 9.77
N MET A 7 1.02 4.26 8.71
CA MET A 7 0.24 4.34 7.47
C MET A 7 0.83 3.50 6.33
N HIS A 8 1.92 2.77 6.58
CA HIS A 8 2.58 1.96 5.57
C HIS A 8 2.95 0.59 6.12
N THR A 9 2.04 -0.37 5.99
CA THR A 9 2.26 -1.74 6.46
C THR A 9 1.72 -2.76 5.45
N HIS A 10 2.27 -3.97 5.54
CA HIS A 10 1.95 -5.09 4.66
C HIS A 10 1.51 -6.32 5.44
N THR A 11 0.70 -7.15 4.80
CA THR A 11 0.26 -8.45 5.31
C THR A 11 0.74 -9.58 4.41
N LEU A 12 0.31 -10.81 4.70
CA LEU A 12 0.54 -11.99 3.87
C LEU A 12 0.17 -11.75 2.39
N ALA A 13 -0.77 -10.85 2.12
CA ALA A 13 -1.25 -10.57 0.77
C ALA A 13 -0.15 -9.95 -0.13
N SER A 14 0.80 -9.21 0.42
CA SER A 14 1.95 -8.67 -0.31
C SER A 14 3.04 -9.70 -0.64
N GLY A 15 2.90 -10.95 -0.18
CA GLY A 15 3.84 -12.04 -0.51
C GLY A 15 5.18 -12.01 0.22
N HIS A 16 5.53 -10.93 0.90
CA HIS A 16 6.79 -10.78 1.65
C HIS A 16 6.63 -10.37 3.12
N ALA A 17 5.38 -10.34 3.61
CA ALA A 17 5.06 -10.17 5.02
C ALA A 17 4.33 -11.42 5.53
N TYR A 18 4.24 -11.59 6.85
CA TYR A 18 3.88 -12.90 7.42
C TYR A 18 2.69 -12.85 8.39
N SER A 19 2.10 -11.67 8.61
CA SER A 19 0.91 -11.49 9.44
C SER A 19 -0.35 -11.28 8.60
N THR A 20 -1.47 -11.70 9.14
CA THR A 20 -2.79 -11.36 8.58
C THR A 20 -3.17 -9.93 8.93
N LEU A 21 -4.16 -9.36 8.22
CA LEU A 21 -4.73 -8.04 8.53
C LEU A 21 -5.21 -7.95 9.99
N GLN A 22 -5.84 -9.02 10.49
CA GLN A 22 -6.36 -9.06 11.86
C GLN A 22 -5.23 -9.09 12.90
N GLU A 23 -4.15 -9.82 12.65
CA GLU A 23 -2.96 -9.83 13.51
C GLU A 23 -2.28 -8.47 13.53
N MET A 24 -2.16 -7.81 12.38
CA MET A 24 -1.61 -6.45 12.27
C MET A 24 -2.45 -5.45 13.06
N ALA A 25 -3.77 -5.47 12.89
CA ALA A 25 -4.69 -4.60 13.62
C ALA A 25 -4.63 -4.83 15.14
N ARG A 26 -4.55 -6.09 15.58
CA ARG A 26 -4.41 -6.44 17.00
C ARG A 26 -3.08 -5.94 17.57
N ALA A 27 -1.96 -6.20 16.88
CA ALA A 27 -0.64 -5.76 17.30
C ALA A 27 -0.54 -4.23 17.36
N GLY A 28 -1.15 -3.52 16.39
CA GLY A 28 -1.26 -2.07 16.39
C GLY A 28 -2.01 -1.54 17.62
N ALA A 29 -3.15 -2.15 17.94
CA ALA A 29 -3.93 -1.79 19.13
C ALA A 29 -3.13 -2.02 20.43
N GLU A 30 -2.46 -3.16 20.56
CA GLU A 30 -1.62 -3.49 21.72
C GLU A 30 -0.44 -2.53 21.89
N LYS A 31 0.08 -1.96 20.80
CA LYS A 31 1.14 -0.93 20.78
C LYS A 31 0.60 0.48 21.02
N GLY A 32 -0.72 0.67 21.11
CA GLY A 32 -1.36 1.96 21.37
C GLY A 32 -1.56 2.83 20.12
N LEU A 33 -1.51 2.24 18.93
CA LEU A 33 -1.90 2.95 17.70
C LEU A 33 -3.40 3.29 17.76
N LYS A 34 -3.77 4.40 17.16
CA LYS A 34 -5.16 4.83 16.94
C LYS A 34 -5.60 4.57 15.50
N LEU A 35 -4.65 4.56 14.58
CA LEU A 35 -4.87 4.39 13.15
C LEU A 35 -3.77 3.53 12.53
N LEU A 36 -4.16 2.54 11.71
CA LEU A 36 -3.25 1.68 10.97
C LEU A 36 -3.63 1.66 9.49
N GLY A 37 -2.66 1.95 8.62
CA GLY A 37 -2.77 1.78 7.17
C GLY A 37 -2.27 0.41 6.75
N ILE A 38 -3.10 -0.35 6.05
CA ILE A 38 -2.72 -1.60 5.36
C ILE A 38 -2.60 -1.27 3.87
N THR A 39 -1.38 -1.28 3.36
CA THR A 39 -1.04 -0.78 2.02
C THR A 39 -0.27 -1.84 1.24
N GLU A 40 -1.00 -2.86 0.78
CA GLU A 40 -0.40 -3.97 0.05
C GLU A 40 0.18 -3.51 -1.30
N HIS A 41 1.23 -4.19 -1.75
CA HIS A 41 1.77 -3.96 -3.10
C HIS A 41 0.78 -4.33 -4.19
N THR A 42 0.70 -3.49 -5.22
CA THR A 42 0.00 -3.79 -6.47
C THR A 42 0.76 -4.79 -7.34
N SER A 43 0.10 -5.33 -8.36
CA SER A 43 0.54 -6.52 -9.10
C SER A 43 1.78 -6.37 -10.00
N GLY A 44 2.36 -5.17 -10.09
CA GLY A 44 3.64 -4.96 -10.78
C GLY A 44 4.80 -5.74 -10.15
N ILE A 45 4.73 -6.01 -8.84
CA ILE A 45 5.67 -6.90 -8.16
C ILE A 45 5.14 -8.33 -8.21
N PRO A 46 5.90 -9.31 -8.73
CA PRO A 46 5.45 -10.71 -8.81
C PRO A 46 5.12 -11.30 -7.43
N GLY A 47 4.01 -12.03 -7.34
CA GLY A 47 3.60 -12.71 -6.10
C GLY A 47 2.84 -11.83 -5.10
N THR A 48 2.48 -10.62 -5.50
CA THR A 48 1.69 -9.67 -4.68
C THR A 48 0.20 -9.74 -4.99
N CYS A 49 -0.56 -8.74 -4.52
CA CYS A 49 -2.02 -8.72 -4.66
C CYS A 49 -2.49 -8.56 -6.11
N ASP A 50 -3.41 -9.43 -6.52
CA ASP A 50 -4.21 -9.21 -7.72
C ASP A 50 -5.19 -8.04 -7.51
N PRO A 51 -5.58 -7.29 -8.57
CA PRO A 51 -6.56 -6.19 -8.48
C PRO A 51 -7.90 -6.55 -7.80
N ILE A 52 -8.31 -7.82 -7.83
CA ILE A 52 -9.54 -8.27 -7.14
C ILE A 52 -9.43 -8.13 -5.62
N TYR A 53 -8.25 -8.29 -5.03
CA TYR A 53 -8.01 -8.07 -3.60
C TYR A 53 -8.42 -6.65 -3.20
N PHE A 54 -7.91 -5.65 -3.91
CA PHE A 54 -8.21 -4.25 -3.62
C PHE A 54 -9.68 -3.89 -3.87
N ARG A 55 -10.28 -4.44 -4.93
CA ARG A 55 -11.70 -4.23 -5.23
C ARG A 55 -12.61 -4.77 -4.14
N ASN A 56 -12.17 -5.79 -3.41
CA ASN A 56 -12.93 -6.44 -2.34
C ASN A 56 -12.69 -5.83 -0.94
N LEU A 57 -11.80 -4.87 -0.79
CA LEU A 57 -11.51 -4.22 0.51
C LEU A 57 -12.74 -3.55 1.15
N HIS A 58 -13.79 -3.26 0.35
CA HIS A 58 -15.03 -2.66 0.86
C HIS A 58 -15.77 -3.53 1.89
N VAL A 59 -15.55 -4.86 1.91
CA VAL A 59 -16.16 -5.77 2.90
C VAL A 59 -15.43 -5.81 4.23
N VAL A 60 -14.20 -5.27 4.29
CA VAL A 60 -13.38 -5.28 5.50
C VAL A 60 -13.79 -4.12 6.41
N PRO A 61 -14.09 -4.37 7.69
CA PRO A 61 -14.40 -3.30 8.65
C PRO A 61 -13.26 -2.29 8.77
N ARG A 62 -13.62 -0.99 8.81
CA ARG A 62 -12.65 0.11 8.99
C ARG A 62 -12.30 0.38 10.45
N ARG A 63 -12.75 -0.49 11.36
CA ARG A 63 -12.40 -0.45 12.78
C ARG A 63 -12.31 -1.87 13.34
N MET A 64 -11.17 -2.20 13.95
CA MET A 64 -10.92 -3.48 14.62
C MET A 64 -10.10 -3.27 15.88
N TYR A 65 -10.35 -4.06 16.91
CA TYR A 65 -9.62 -4.03 18.19
C TYR A 65 -9.51 -2.63 18.82
N GLY A 66 -10.44 -1.73 18.51
CA GLY A 66 -10.46 -0.37 19.05
C GLY A 66 -9.66 0.67 18.26
N ILE A 67 -8.96 0.29 17.19
CA ILE A 67 -8.25 1.21 16.29
C ILE A 67 -8.97 1.36 14.94
N ASP A 68 -8.75 2.47 14.29
CA ASP A 68 -9.24 2.71 12.93
C ASP A 68 -8.27 2.14 11.90
N LEU A 69 -8.80 1.69 10.76
CA LEU A 69 -8.04 1.14 9.64
C LEU A 69 -8.23 1.97 8.38
N MET A 70 -7.16 2.24 7.66
CA MET A 70 -7.19 2.69 6.27
C MET A 70 -6.65 1.58 5.39
N LEU A 71 -7.46 1.16 4.41
CA LEU A 71 -7.13 0.05 3.51
C LEU A 71 -6.81 0.60 2.13
N GLY A 72 -5.61 0.31 1.67
CA GLY A 72 -5.11 0.91 0.45
C GLY A 72 -4.06 0.08 -0.26
N ALA A 73 -3.24 0.76 -1.03
CA ALA A 73 -2.18 0.14 -1.80
C ALA A 73 -0.89 0.95 -1.76
N GLU A 74 0.23 0.24 -1.82
CA GLU A 74 1.50 0.74 -2.29
C GLU A 74 1.60 0.44 -3.78
N ILE A 75 1.36 1.49 -4.57
CA ILE A 75 1.26 1.45 -6.03
C ILE A 75 2.66 1.55 -6.62
N ASN A 76 2.96 0.72 -7.63
CA ASN A 76 4.26 0.77 -8.28
C ASN A 76 4.32 1.89 -9.32
N ILE A 77 5.37 2.71 -9.25
CA ILE A 77 5.79 3.58 -10.35
C ILE A 77 6.61 2.71 -11.30
N LEU A 78 6.27 2.68 -12.59
CA LEU A 78 6.84 1.75 -13.54
C LEU A 78 7.97 2.35 -14.39
N ASP A 79 7.95 3.67 -14.59
CA ASP A 79 8.89 4.37 -15.48
C ASP A 79 9.10 5.84 -15.08
N SER A 80 10.00 6.50 -15.78
CA SER A 80 10.32 7.93 -15.59
C SER A 80 9.21 8.89 -16.00
N LYS A 81 8.12 8.40 -16.59
CA LYS A 81 6.92 9.22 -16.91
C LYS A 81 5.91 9.24 -15.77
N GLY A 82 6.17 8.48 -14.70
CA GLY A 82 5.26 8.34 -13.57
C GLY A 82 4.09 7.39 -13.84
N THR A 83 4.24 6.46 -14.79
CA THR A 83 3.22 5.45 -15.08
C THR A 83 2.99 4.58 -13.85
N LEU A 84 1.73 4.41 -13.44
CA LEU A 84 1.32 3.60 -12.29
C LEU A 84 0.73 2.26 -12.76
N ASP A 85 0.92 1.21 -11.97
CA ASP A 85 0.30 -0.11 -12.20
C ASP A 85 -1.10 -0.25 -11.60
N ALA A 86 -1.74 0.85 -11.26
CA ALA A 86 -3.11 0.92 -10.79
C ALA A 86 -3.92 1.89 -11.62
N ASP A 87 -5.10 1.48 -12.07
CA ASP A 87 -6.01 2.35 -12.81
C ASP A 87 -6.78 3.31 -11.87
N GLU A 88 -7.33 4.38 -12.43
CA GLU A 88 -8.08 5.39 -11.69
C GLU A 88 -9.32 4.80 -10.97
N ALA A 89 -9.96 3.80 -11.58
CA ALA A 89 -11.14 3.16 -11.02
C ALA A 89 -10.80 2.35 -9.75
N LEU A 90 -9.62 1.73 -9.72
CA LEU A 90 -9.08 1.06 -8.54
C LEU A 90 -8.71 2.10 -7.47
N MET A 91 -7.92 3.11 -7.86
CA MET A 91 -7.44 4.14 -6.94
C MET A 91 -8.57 4.87 -6.19
N LYS A 92 -9.72 5.10 -6.85
CA LYS A 92 -10.91 5.71 -6.22
C LYS A 92 -11.55 4.87 -5.11
N LYS A 93 -11.25 3.56 -5.04
CA LYS A 93 -11.79 2.65 -4.03
C LYS A 93 -10.92 2.51 -2.79
N LEU A 94 -9.71 3.04 -2.82
CA LEU A 94 -8.74 2.94 -1.75
C LEU A 94 -8.87 4.11 -0.77
N ASP A 95 -8.77 3.82 0.52
CA ASP A 95 -8.76 4.84 1.57
C ASP A 95 -7.44 5.62 1.58
N ILE A 96 -6.34 4.95 1.23
CA ILE A 96 -4.99 5.53 1.15
C ILE A 96 -4.25 4.97 -0.06
N ARG A 97 -3.42 5.80 -0.66
CA ARG A 97 -2.53 5.46 -1.78
C ARG A 97 -1.14 5.96 -1.46
N ILE A 98 -0.19 5.07 -1.56
CA ILE A 98 1.25 5.34 -1.49
C ILE A 98 1.81 4.94 -2.85
N ALA A 99 2.75 5.68 -3.39
CA ALA A 99 3.45 5.30 -4.61
C ALA A 99 4.95 5.16 -4.34
N GLY A 100 5.56 4.13 -4.91
CA GLY A 100 6.97 3.83 -4.71
C GLY A 100 7.65 3.30 -5.96
N ILE A 101 8.96 3.49 -6.03
CA ILE A 101 9.82 2.85 -7.03
C ILE A 101 10.35 1.54 -6.46
N HIS A 102 10.03 0.43 -7.13
CA HIS A 102 10.48 -0.90 -6.73
C HIS A 102 11.34 -1.52 -7.83
N LEU A 103 12.52 -2.00 -7.47
CA LEU A 103 13.52 -2.54 -8.40
C LEU A 103 13.01 -3.69 -9.28
N LEU A 104 11.98 -4.40 -8.82
CA LEU A 104 11.41 -5.57 -9.51
C LEU A 104 10.52 -5.21 -10.71
N CYS A 105 10.01 -3.99 -10.77
CA CYS A 105 9.03 -3.59 -11.80
C CYS A 105 9.28 -2.19 -12.39
N TYR A 106 10.29 -1.47 -11.90
CA TYR A 106 10.62 -0.14 -12.39
C TYR A 106 11.65 -0.21 -13.54
N GLU A 107 11.39 0.52 -14.62
CA GLU A 107 12.35 0.73 -15.70
C GLU A 107 13.39 1.76 -15.25
N HIS A 108 14.60 1.27 -14.92
CA HIS A 108 15.67 2.08 -14.32
C HIS A 108 16.18 3.16 -15.27
N GLY A 109 16.21 4.39 -14.78
CA GLY A 109 16.78 5.55 -15.43
C GLY A 109 17.92 6.19 -14.62
N THR A 110 18.33 7.38 -15.07
CA THR A 110 19.24 8.26 -14.32
C THR A 110 18.57 8.77 -13.03
N VAL A 111 19.32 9.41 -12.16
CA VAL A 111 18.79 10.05 -10.94
C VAL A 111 17.71 11.08 -11.29
N GLU A 112 17.96 11.87 -12.35
CA GLU A 112 17.04 12.90 -12.83
C GLU A 112 15.74 12.28 -13.37
N GLU A 113 15.84 11.22 -14.17
CA GLU A 113 14.69 10.49 -14.72
C GLU A 113 13.86 9.84 -13.62
N ASN A 114 14.51 9.19 -12.63
CA ASN A 114 13.83 8.57 -11.50
C ASN A 114 13.11 9.63 -10.63
N THR A 115 13.76 10.77 -10.40
CA THR A 115 13.16 11.90 -9.68
C THR A 115 11.95 12.45 -10.44
N HIS A 116 12.07 12.57 -11.78
CA HIS A 116 10.97 13.02 -12.62
C HIS A 116 9.78 12.05 -12.56
N GLY A 117 10.02 10.73 -12.63
CA GLY A 117 9.00 9.71 -12.50
C GLY A 117 8.23 9.80 -11.18
N MET A 118 8.91 10.02 -10.08
CA MET A 118 8.26 10.22 -8.78
C MET A 118 7.40 11.50 -8.74
N ILE A 119 7.88 12.59 -9.33
CA ILE A 119 7.11 13.86 -9.38
C ILE A 119 5.87 13.70 -10.26
N GLN A 120 5.96 12.96 -11.36
CA GLN A 120 4.83 12.76 -12.28
C GLN A 120 3.77 11.79 -11.73
N ALA A 121 4.13 10.93 -10.78
CA ALA A 121 3.23 9.96 -10.14
C ALA A 121 2.29 10.61 -9.08
N ILE A 122 2.58 11.84 -8.65
CA ILE A 122 1.80 12.61 -7.67
C ILE A 122 0.70 13.40 -8.38
#